data_aedaca2ac1541b48e35f5a9efcb4aa7a
#
_entry.id   aedaca2ac1541b48e35f5a9efcb4aa7a
#
_cell.length_a   1.000
_cell.length_b   1.000
_cell.length_c   1.000
_cell.angle_alpha   90.00
_cell.angle_beta   90.00
_cell.angle_gamma   90.00
#
_symmetry.space_group_name_H-M   'P 1'
#
loop_
_entity.id
_entity.type
_entity.pdbx_description
1 polymer ?
#
loop_
_entity_poly.entity_id
_entity_poly.type
_entity_poly.pdbx_seq_one_letter_code
_entity_poly.pdbx_strand_id
1 'polypeptide(L)'
;MTRGLGRVVAVGTLLAACGQGAPSPTVRPLTADPLQYRDDIATGQMQLQLTNHLEEQLQVAGVQFLWEGFDSELRTLDTLIGVGQRIDLPVSVRAPRCRIEGTTVLAPPPTDSARVVLTLADGTTRTAEVTDADGTAIAIHHAGCERRMIESQVVIGFDDVRRDEIDGRPMTVAELTLDRVAATSTVRVVAAGNTIPFTLRFPDLPAASPVLMELPSGREHSSARVRFSEGRCDAHAVAETKQPFRFVLQLDLGDGVDHSYVVQPDPAVQPEMLATVADGCAALDADGTLTSDG
;
A
#
# COMPACT_ATOMS: atom_id res chain seq x y z
N MET A 1 -3.73 38.66 -88.80
CA MET A 1 -5.11 38.44 -88.29
C MET A 1 -5.44 36.96 -88.48
N THR A 2 -5.38 36.15 -87.49
CA THR A 2 -6.08 34.86 -87.41
C THR A 2 -5.94 34.32 -85.97
N ARG A 3 -7.08 34.24 -85.29
CA ARG A 3 -7.22 33.75 -83.92
C ARG A 3 -7.20 32.22 -83.90
N GLY A 4 -6.33 31.59 -83.14
CA GLY A 4 -6.37 30.20 -82.83
C GLY A 4 -7.00 29.93 -81.48
N LEU A 5 -8.13 29.23 -81.41
CA LEU A 5 -8.78 28.73 -80.22
C LEU A 5 -8.06 27.44 -79.77
N GLY A 6 -7.46 27.47 -78.61
CA GLY A 6 -6.92 26.28 -77.94
C GLY A 6 -8.03 25.68 -77.02
N ARG A 7 -8.39 24.43 -77.30
CA ARG A 7 -9.24 23.60 -76.40
C ARG A 7 -8.43 23.07 -75.25
N VAL A 8 -8.85 23.43 -74.04
CA VAL A 8 -8.31 22.82 -72.79
C VAL A 8 -9.17 21.60 -72.49
N VAL A 9 -8.56 20.41 -72.48
CA VAL A 9 -9.12 19.15 -72.01
C VAL A 9 -8.78 19.01 -70.53
N ALA A 10 -9.76 19.11 -69.65
CA ALA A 10 -9.61 18.81 -68.24
C ALA A 10 -9.71 17.32 -68.00
N VAL A 11 -8.59 16.69 -67.64
CA VAL A 11 -8.55 15.30 -67.15
C VAL A 11 -8.87 15.29 -65.68
N GLY A 12 -10.07 14.86 -65.31
CA GLY A 12 -10.50 14.64 -63.93
C GLY A 12 -9.88 13.36 -63.36
N THR A 13 -8.95 13.48 -62.44
CA THR A 13 -8.39 12.36 -61.69
C THR A 13 -9.34 12.00 -60.53
N LEU A 14 -10.05 10.89 -60.63
CA LEU A 14 -10.81 10.29 -59.55
C LEU A 14 -9.83 9.66 -58.55
N LEU A 15 -9.60 10.31 -57.41
CA LEU A 15 -8.94 9.74 -56.26
C LEU A 15 -9.91 8.81 -55.54
N ALA A 16 -9.75 7.48 -55.74
CA ALA A 16 -10.39 6.47 -54.92
C ALA A 16 -9.71 6.47 -53.56
N ALA A 17 -10.31 7.11 -52.55
CA ALA A 17 -9.92 7.00 -51.16
C ALA A 17 -10.29 5.61 -50.64
N CYS A 18 -9.35 4.69 -50.63
CA CYS A 18 -9.45 3.44 -49.87
C CYS A 18 -9.48 3.84 -48.38
N GLY A 19 -10.66 3.88 -47.81
CA GLY A 19 -10.84 3.98 -46.35
C GLY A 19 -10.24 2.72 -45.70
N GLN A 20 -9.03 2.83 -45.16
CA GLN A 20 -8.53 1.83 -44.23
C GLN A 20 -9.42 1.95 -42.98
N GLY A 21 -10.36 1.03 -42.83
CA GLY A 21 -11.13 0.87 -41.61
C GLY A 21 -10.15 0.71 -40.46
N ALA A 22 -10.25 1.59 -39.45
CA ALA A 22 -9.47 1.39 -38.22
C ALA A 22 -9.74 -0.03 -37.68
N PRO A 23 -8.71 -0.78 -37.27
CA PRO A 23 -8.92 -2.10 -36.71
C PRO A 23 -9.89 -1.99 -35.54
N SER A 24 -10.96 -2.78 -35.57
CA SER A 24 -11.88 -2.89 -34.45
C SER A 24 -11.09 -3.27 -33.20
N PRO A 25 -11.31 -2.62 -32.04
CA PRO A 25 -10.60 -2.98 -30.82
C PRO A 25 -10.88 -4.45 -30.52
N THR A 26 -9.81 -5.24 -30.43
CA THR A 26 -9.92 -6.66 -30.04
C THR A 26 -10.34 -6.69 -28.58
N VAL A 27 -11.58 -7.06 -28.30
CA VAL A 27 -12.06 -7.24 -26.93
C VAL A 27 -11.31 -8.44 -26.33
N ARG A 28 -10.58 -8.20 -25.26
CA ARG A 28 -9.88 -9.26 -24.54
C ARG A 28 -10.91 -10.11 -23.79
N PRO A 29 -10.82 -11.44 -23.85
CA PRO A 29 -11.86 -12.31 -23.30
C PRO A 29 -11.95 -12.24 -21.77
N LEU A 30 -10.83 -12.05 -21.09
CA LEU A 30 -10.72 -11.87 -19.64
C LEU A 30 -9.69 -10.78 -19.36
N THR A 31 -10.05 -9.85 -18.50
CA THR A 31 -9.12 -8.79 -18.04
C THR A 31 -9.10 -8.75 -16.52
N ALA A 32 -7.97 -8.39 -15.94
CA ALA A 32 -7.82 -8.24 -14.51
C ALA A 32 -7.04 -6.97 -14.18
N ASP A 33 -7.53 -6.21 -13.19
CA ASP A 33 -6.85 -5.06 -12.62
C ASP A 33 -6.54 -5.31 -11.15
N PRO A 34 -5.27 -5.19 -10.71
CA PRO A 34 -4.92 -5.21 -9.32
C PRO A 34 -5.52 -4.01 -8.59
N LEU A 35 -6.11 -4.23 -7.43
CA LEU A 35 -6.55 -3.17 -6.53
C LEU A 35 -6.30 -3.58 -5.07
N GLN A 36 -6.23 -2.61 -4.17
CA GLN A 36 -6.01 -2.85 -2.75
C GLN A 36 -6.92 -1.98 -1.91
N TYR A 37 -7.81 -2.62 -1.15
CA TYR A 37 -8.64 -1.94 -0.17
C TYR A 37 -7.87 -1.69 1.13
N ARG A 38 -8.37 -0.81 1.98
CA ARG A 38 -7.74 -0.53 3.28
C ARG A 38 -7.57 -1.77 4.16
N ASP A 39 -8.52 -2.69 4.11
CA ASP A 39 -8.47 -3.95 4.85
C ASP A 39 -7.41 -4.90 4.30
N ASP A 40 -7.21 -4.90 2.98
CA ASP A 40 -6.18 -5.71 2.32
C ASP A 40 -4.77 -5.28 2.72
N ILE A 41 -4.53 -3.97 2.91
CA ILE A 41 -3.24 -3.44 3.38
C ILE A 41 -2.89 -4.03 4.76
N ALA A 42 -3.88 -4.15 5.66
CA ALA A 42 -3.67 -4.69 7.00
C ALA A 42 -3.33 -6.19 6.98
N THR A 43 -3.87 -6.93 6.02
CA THR A 43 -3.75 -8.39 5.91
C THR A 43 -2.69 -8.83 4.89
N GLY A 44 -2.02 -7.90 4.19
CA GLY A 44 -1.05 -8.21 3.14
C GLY A 44 -1.70 -8.89 1.93
N GLN A 45 -2.96 -8.54 1.63
CA GLN A 45 -3.71 -9.05 0.49
C GLN A 45 -3.84 -7.99 -0.61
N MET A 46 -4.23 -8.44 -1.78
CA MET A 46 -4.60 -7.63 -2.93
C MET A 46 -5.84 -8.27 -3.55
N GLN A 47 -6.67 -7.49 -4.20
CA GLN A 47 -7.77 -8.00 -5.00
C GLN A 47 -7.38 -7.94 -6.48
N LEU A 48 -7.91 -8.88 -7.24
CA LEU A 48 -7.88 -8.84 -8.70
C LEU A 48 -9.30 -8.56 -9.19
N GLN A 49 -9.54 -7.37 -9.67
CA GLN A 49 -10.80 -7.01 -10.28
C GLN A 49 -10.89 -7.65 -11.66
N LEU A 50 -11.51 -8.82 -11.73
CA LEU A 50 -11.67 -9.60 -12.95
C LEU A 50 -12.93 -9.21 -13.68
N THR A 51 -12.84 -8.99 -15.01
CA THR A 51 -14.00 -8.82 -15.90
C THR A 51 -14.07 -9.98 -16.88
N ASN A 52 -15.24 -10.64 -16.92
CA ASN A 52 -15.53 -11.72 -17.87
C ASN A 52 -16.22 -11.17 -19.10
N HIS A 53 -15.49 -11.07 -20.23
CA HIS A 53 -16.03 -10.66 -21.52
C HIS A 53 -16.40 -11.85 -22.43
N LEU A 54 -16.27 -13.10 -21.93
CA LEU A 54 -16.69 -14.30 -22.63
C LEU A 54 -18.23 -14.34 -22.72
N GLU A 55 -18.74 -15.13 -23.67
CA GLU A 55 -20.17 -15.41 -23.81
C GLU A 55 -20.67 -16.53 -22.87
N GLU A 56 -19.78 -17.05 -22.01
CA GLU A 56 -20.05 -18.12 -21.05
C GLU A 56 -19.74 -17.68 -19.61
N GLN A 57 -20.46 -18.23 -18.65
CA GLN A 57 -20.14 -18.09 -17.23
C GLN A 57 -18.97 -19.01 -16.85
N LEU A 58 -18.21 -18.60 -15.84
CA LEU A 58 -17.06 -19.34 -15.33
C LEU A 58 -17.29 -19.77 -13.89
N GLN A 59 -17.19 -21.07 -13.60
CA GLN A 59 -17.11 -21.58 -12.23
C GLN A 59 -15.64 -21.69 -11.85
N VAL A 60 -15.14 -20.72 -11.07
CA VAL A 60 -13.74 -20.59 -10.68
C VAL A 60 -13.48 -21.32 -9.38
N ALA A 61 -12.60 -22.31 -9.40
CA ALA A 61 -12.15 -23.09 -8.24
C ALA A 61 -10.81 -22.56 -7.67
N GLY A 62 -10.10 -21.72 -8.41
CA GLY A 62 -8.86 -21.13 -7.91
C GLY A 62 -8.36 -19.97 -8.75
N VAL A 63 -7.57 -19.09 -8.13
CA VAL A 63 -6.94 -17.93 -8.76
C VAL A 63 -5.47 -17.83 -8.35
N GLN A 64 -4.61 -17.48 -9.30
CA GLN A 64 -3.20 -17.19 -9.06
C GLN A 64 -2.77 -15.97 -9.88
N PHE A 65 -2.12 -15.02 -9.23
CA PHE A 65 -1.48 -13.86 -9.89
C PHE A 65 -0.02 -14.19 -10.18
N LEU A 66 0.36 -14.24 -11.42
CA LEU A 66 1.72 -14.54 -11.86
C LEU A 66 2.40 -13.28 -12.37
N TRP A 67 3.40 -12.83 -11.65
CA TRP A 67 4.25 -11.70 -12.01
C TRP A 67 5.65 -11.86 -11.41
N GLU A 68 6.68 -11.42 -12.11
CA GLU A 68 8.06 -11.56 -11.64
C GLU A 68 8.34 -10.76 -10.35
N GLY A 69 7.53 -9.73 -10.04
CA GLY A 69 7.68 -8.91 -8.84
C GLY A 69 7.25 -9.57 -7.54
N PHE A 70 6.42 -10.62 -7.59
CA PHE A 70 5.90 -11.31 -6.40
C PHE A 70 6.00 -12.81 -6.51
N ASP A 71 6.18 -13.47 -5.36
CA ASP A 71 5.79 -14.86 -5.21
C ASP A 71 4.29 -14.92 -4.92
N SER A 72 3.55 -15.68 -5.73
CA SER A 72 2.12 -15.86 -5.55
C SER A 72 1.75 -17.33 -5.40
N GLU A 73 0.74 -17.59 -4.58
CA GLU A 73 0.17 -18.92 -4.42
C GLU A 73 -1.18 -19.02 -5.10
N LEU A 74 -1.52 -20.26 -5.50
CA LEU A 74 -2.87 -20.58 -5.91
C LEU A 74 -3.80 -20.44 -4.69
N ARG A 75 -4.78 -19.55 -4.79
CA ARG A 75 -5.86 -19.44 -3.81
C ARG A 75 -7.08 -20.22 -4.28
N THR A 76 -7.53 -21.14 -3.47
CA THR A 76 -8.77 -21.89 -3.71
C THR A 76 -9.98 -20.96 -3.52
N LEU A 77 -10.91 -21.05 -4.45
CA LEU A 77 -12.18 -20.31 -4.48
C LEU A 77 -13.33 -21.27 -4.80
N ASP A 78 -14.54 -20.77 -4.61
CA ASP A 78 -15.78 -21.36 -5.15
C ASP A 78 -16.66 -20.20 -5.60
N THR A 79 -16.39 -19.69 -6.83
CA THR A 79 -16.97 -18.43 -7.28
C THR A 79 -17.49 -18.57 -8.70
N LEU A 80 -18.77 -18.26 -8.90
CA LEU A 80 -19.38 -18.17 -10.23
C LEU A 80 -19.25 -16.75 -10.77
N ILE A 81 -18.71 -16.61 -11.98
CA ILE A 81 -18.55 -15.33 -12.67
C ILE A 81 -19.42 -15.33 -13.93
N GLY A 82 -20.49 -14.53 -13.91
CA GLY A 82 -21.42 -14.43 -15.03
C GLY A 82 -20.83 -13.73 -16.25
N VAL A 83 -21.54 -13.83 -17.36
CA VAL A 83 -21.23 -13.12 -18.61
C VAL A 83 -21.28 -11.61 -18.38
N GLY A 84 -20.23 -10.87 -18.76
CA GLY A 84 -20.12 -9.44 -18.58
C GLY A 84 -19.95 -8.99 -17.12
N GLN A 85 -19.86 -9.91 -16.18
CA GLN A 85 -19.69 -9.59 -14.76
C GLN A 85 -18.26 -9.16 -14.45
N ARG A 86 -18.15 -8.18 -13.52
CA ARG A 86 -16.92 -7.77 -12.87
C ARG A 86 -16.98 -8.18 -11.40
N ILE A 87 -15.91 -8.79 -10.89
CA ILE A 87 -15.81 -9.28 -9.53
C ILE A 87 -14.38 -9.11 -8.99
N ASP A 88 -14.25 -8.88 -7.70
CA ASP A 88 -12.97 -8.78 -7.02
C ASP A 88 -12.61 -10.15 -6.40
N LEU A 89 -11.49 -10.71 -6.84
CA LEU A 89 -10.97 -11.99 -6.38
C LEU A 89 -9.76 -11.75 -5.47
N PRO A 90 -9.81 -12.13 -4.20
CA PRO A 90 -8.70 -11.92 -3.29
C PRO A 90 -7.51 -12.83 -3.64
N VAL A 91 -6.31 -12.27 -3.65
CA VAL A 91 -5.04 -12.99 -3.78
C VAL A 91 -4.08 -12.60 -2.67
N SER A 92 -3.32 -13.58 -2.18
CA SER A 92 -2.26 -13.31 -1.21
C SER A 92 -1.04 -12.81 -1.94
N VAL A 93 -0.56 -11.63 -1.56
CA VAL A 93 0.71 -11.09 -2.03
C VAL A 93 1.78 -11.52 -1.04
N ARG A 94 2.65 -12.43 -1.46
CA ARG A 94 3.82 -12.84 -0.68
C ARG A 94 4.94 -11.80 -0.81
N ALA A 95 6.05 -12.10 -0.16
CA ALA A 95 7.21 -11.25 -0.17
C ALA A 95 7.60 -10.81 -1.60
N PRO A 96 7.82 -9.50 -1.83
CA PRO A 96 8.26 -9.01 -3.12
C PRO A 96 9.68 -9.51 -3.45
N ARG A 97 9.96 -9.72 -4.71
CA ARG A 97 11.29 -10.03 -5.22
C ARG A 97 12.03 -8.74 -5.49
N CYS A 98 12.77 -8.30 -4.47
CA CYS A 98 13.43 -7.00 -4.49
C CYS A 98 14.82 -7.05 -5.13
N ARG A 99 15.15 -6.00 -5.87
CA ARG A 99 16.51 -5.67 -6.25
C ARG A 99 16.88 -4.39 -5.48
N ILE A 100 17.85 -4.51 -4.56
CA ILE A 100 18.26 -3.44 -3.66
C ILE A 100 19.76 -3.22 -3.81
N GLU A 101 20.18 -1.97 -3.97
CA GLU A 101 21.58 -1.54 -4.03
C GLU A 101 21.80 -0.45 -2.96
N GLY A 102 22.44 -0.84 -1.85
CA GLY A 102 22.60 0.04 -0.69
C GLY A 102 21.25 0.42 -0.09
N THR A 103 20.91 1.71 -0.12
CA THR A 103 19.61 2.27 0.29
C THR A 103 18.65 2.52 -0.88
N THR A 104 18.99 2.07 -2.08
CA THR A 104 18.16 2.29 -3.28
C THR A 104 17.41 1.01 -3.65
N VAL A 105 16.09 1.13 -3.72
CA VAL A 105 15.20 0.11 -4.31
C VAL A 105 15.15 0.34 -5.81
N LEU A 106 15.59 -0.65 -6.60
CA LEU A 106 15.53 -0.58 -8.05
C LEU A 106 14.10 -0.80 -8.56
N ALA A 107 13.81 -0.27 -9.74
CA ALA A 107 12.51 -0.40 -10.37
C ALA A 107 12.03 -1.86 -10.46
N PRO A 108 10.75 -2.14 -10.21
CA PRO A 108 10.16 -3.46 -10.37
C PRO A 108 10.19 -3.92 -11.84
N PRO A 109 9.99 -5.22 -12.11
CA PRO A 109 9.69 -5.69 -13.44
C PRO A 109 8.44 -5.01 -14.00
N PRO A 110 8.33 -4.81 -15.32
CA PRO A 110 7.12 -4.28 -15.94
C PRO A 110 5.93 -5.22 -15.73
N THR A 111 4.73 -4.68 -15.64
CA THR A 111 3.49 -5.47 -15.40
C THR A 111 2.87 -6.04 -16.67
N ASP A 112 3.35 -5.69 -17.85
CA ASP A 112 2.89 -6.22 -19.15
C ASP A 112 3.10 -7.74 -19.30
N SER A 113 4.02 -8.35 -18.53
CA SER A 113 4.19 -9.80 -18.43
C SER A 113 3.31 -10.45 -17.35
N ALA A 114 2.62 -9.67 -16.54
CA ALA A 114 1.76 -10.18 -15.48
C ALA A 114 0.51 -10.84 -16.07
N ARG A 115 0.06 -11.90 -15.43
CA ARG A 115 -1.16 -12.62 -15.82
C ARG A 115 -1.87 -13.21 -14.60
N VAL A 116 -3.17 -13.36 -14.73
CA VAL A 116 -3.98 -14.10 -13.77
C VAL A 116 -4.31 -15.46 -14.38
N VAL A 117 -4.04 -16.52 -13.63
CA VAL A 117 -4.44 -17.87 -13.99
C VAL A 117 -5.65 -18.25 -13.14
N LEU A 118 -6.77 -18.57 -13.79
CA LEU A 118 -7.97 -19.12 -13.19
C LEU A 118 -8.00 -20.62 -13.37
N THR A 119 -8.19 -21.37 -12.30
CA THR A 119 -8.50 -22.80 -12.37
C THR A 119 -10.03 -22.94 -12.28
N LEU A 120 -10.63 -23.58 -13.27
CA LEU A 120 -12.07 -23.81 -13.31
C LEU A 120 -12.45 -25.09 -12.53
N ALA A 121 -13.74 -25.25 -12.20
CA ALA A 121 -14.25 -26.40 -11.47
C ALA A 121 -14.04 -27.75 -12.19
N ASP A 122 -13.94 -27.73 -13.51
CA ASP A 122 -13.62 -28.90 -14.34
C ASP A 122 -12.12 -29.22 -14.42
N GLY A 123 -11.28 -28.46 -13.73
CA GLY A 123 -9.82 -28.58 -13.71
C GLY A 123 -9.10 -27.91 -14.88
N THR A 124 -9.82 -27.33 -15.82
CA THR A 124 -9.20 -26.54 -16.91
C THR A 124 -8.72 -25.18 -16.41
N THR A 125 -7.89 -24.51 -17.19
CA THR A 125 -7.39 -23.19 -16.84
C THR A 125 -7.77 -22.13 -17.88
N ARG A 126 -7.94 -20.89 -17.41
CA ARG A 126 -8.09 -19.71 -18.25
C ARG A 126 -7.08 -18.65 -17.78
N THR A 127 -6.63 -17.83 -18.71
CA THR A 127 -5.70 -16.73 -18.40
C THR A 127 -6.38 -15.40 -18.68
N ALA A 128 -6.30 -14.48 -17.72
CA ALA A 128 -6.66 -13.09 -17.90
C ALA A 128 -5.38 -12.24 -18.02
N GLU A 129 -5.42 -11.24 -18.90
CA GLU A 129 -4.38 -10.23 -18.99
C GLU A 129 -4.54 -9.20 -17.89
N VAL A 130 -3.40 -8.74 -17.37
CA VAL A 130 -3.35 -7.73 -16.31
C VAL A 130 -3.08 -6.36 -16.93
N THR A 131 -3.86 -5.36 -16.55
CA THR A 131 -3.68 -3.99 -17.03
C THR A 131 -2.91 -3.13 -16.03
N ASP A 132 -3.08 -3.35 -14.70
CA ASP A 132 -2.48 -2.57 -13.61
C ASP A 132 -2.51 -1.04 -13.90
N ALA A 133 -3.68 -0.57 -14.35
CA ALA A 133 -3.85 0.79 -14.85
C ALA A 133 -3.49 1.86 -13.81
N ASP A 134 -3.75 1.59 -12.54
CA ASP A 134 -3.45 2.49 -11.42
C ASP A 134 -2.06 2.22 -10.79
N GLY A 135 -1.30 1.26 -11.32
CA GLY A 135 0.02 0.91 -10.79
C GLY A 135 -0.01 0.26 -9.41
N THR A 136 -1.12 -0.38 -9.03
CA THR A 136 -1.32 -0.95 -7.69
C THR A 136 -0.31 -2.06 -7.38
N ALA A 137 -0.07 -2.99 -8.31
CA ALA A 137 0.91 -4.07 -8.11
C ALA A 137 2.33 -3.49 -7.95
N ILE A 138 2.68 -2.48 -8.74
CA ILE A 138 3.95 -1.76 -8.65
C ILE A 138 4.09 -1.07 -7.29
N ALA A 139 3.05 -0.37 -6.82
CA ALA A 139 3.06 0.34 -5.54
C ALA A 139 3.22 -0.63 -4.36
N ILE A 140 2.51 -1.76 -4.35
CA ILE A 140 2.64 -2.81 -3.32
C ILE A 140 4.07 -3.39 -3.33
N HIS A 141 4.61 -3.69 -4.52
CA HIS A 141 5.98 -4.19 -4.67
C HIS A 141 6.99 -3.19 -4.11
N HIS A 142 6.88 -1.91 -4.52
CA HIS A 142 7.81 -0.87 -4.08
C HIS A 142 7.78 -0.70 -2.55
N ALA A 143 6.59 -0.58 -1.95
CA ALA A 143 6.45 -0.45 -0.50
C ALA A 143 7.02 -1.66 0.26
N GLY A 144 6.82 -2.87 -0.26
CA GLY A 144 7.39 -4.07 0.34
C GLY A 144 8.91 -4.14 0.21
N CYS A 145 9.47 -3.68 -0.91
CA CYS A 145 10.92 -3.63 -1.12
C CYS A 145 11.59 -2.51 -0.31
N GLU A 146 10.96 -1.35 -0.20
CA GLU A 146 11.42 -0.27 0.67
C GLU A 146 11.49 -0.73 2.13
N ARG A 147 10.44 -1.37 2.61
CA ARG A 147 10.43 -1.96 3.95
C ARG A 147 11.62 -2.92 4.16
N ARG A 148 11.86 -3.85 3.22
CA ARG A 148 12.98 -4.80 3.31
C ARG A 148 14.34 -4.10 3.26
N MET A 149 14.46 -3.08 2.44
CA MET A 149 15.67 -2.27 2.38
C MET A 149 15.93 -1.62 3.73
N ILE A 150 14.94 -0.98 4.34
CA ILE A 150 15.07 -0.35 5.67
C ILE A 150 15.43 -1.42 6.72
N GLU A 151 14.72 -2.54 6.78
CA GLU A 151 14.97 -3.64 7.72
C GLU A 151 16.38 -4.26 7.56
N SER A 152 16.96 -4.19 6.36
CA SER A 152 18.35 -4.60 6.15
C SER A 152 19.37 -3.61 6.70
N GLN A 153 18.98 -2.37 6.97
CA GLN A 153 19.84 -1.31 7.51
C GLN A 153 19.66 -1.12 9.02
N VAL A 154 18.42 -1.16 9.50
CA VAL A 154 18.06 -0.89 10.89
C VAL A 154 16.79 -1.66 11.26
N VAL A 155 16.74 -2.24 12.44
CA VAL A 155 15.52 -2.76 13.06
C VAL A 155 14.91 -1.65 13.90
N ILE A 156 13.59 -1.44 13.76
CA ILE A 156 12.83 -0.40 14.45
C ILE A 156 11.68 -1.05 15.18
N GLY A 157 11.52 -0.76 16.46
CA GLY A 157 10.49 -1.36 17.29
C GLY A 157 10.03 -0.46 18.43
N PHE A 158 9.00 -0.93 19.14
CA PHE A 158 8.60 -0.40 20.43
C PHE A 158 8.90 -1.43 21.50
N ASP A 159 9.74 -1.06 22.46
CA ASP A 159 10.07 -1.85 23.61
C ASP A 159 9.44 -1.27 24.89
N ASP A 160 9.37 -2.06 25.95
CA ASP A 160 8.86 -1.66 27.27
C ASP A 160 7.48 -0.97 27.21
N VAL A 161 6.60 -1.48 26.32
CA VAL A 161 5.24 -0.94 26.16
C VAL A 161 4.42 -1.26 27.42
N ARG A 162 3.99 -0.24 28.15
CA ARG A 162 3.21 -0.39 29.37
C ARG A 162 2.25 0.78 29.60
N ARG A 163 1.23 0.53 30.41
CA ARG A 163 0.35 1.57 30.92
C ARG A 163 1.09 2.37 32.01
N ASP A 164 0.84 3.67 32.03
CA ASP A 164 1.32 4.62 33.04
C ASP A 164 0.24 5.65 33.33
N GLU A 165 0.39 6.41 34.42
CA GLU A 165 -0.47 7.55 34.76
C GLU A 165 0.38 8.81 34.76
N ILE A 166 0.03 9.76 33.89
CA ILE A 166 0.76 11.01 33.71
C ILE A 166 -0.23 12.15 33.87
N ASP A 167 0.04 13.01 34.87
CA ASP A 167 -0.83 14.15 35.25
C ASP A 167 -2.28 13.73 35.55
N GLY A 168 -2.44 12.56 36.20
CA GLY A 168 -3.74 11.99 36.56
C GLY A 168 -4.49 11.34 35.36
N ARG A 169 -3.82 11.12 34.21
CA ARG A 169 -4.43 10.54 33.03
C ARG A 169 -3.74 9.24 32.62
N PRO A 170 -4.51 8.21 32.26
CA PRO A 170 -3.94 6.98 31.76
C PRO A 170 -3.32 7.20 30.36
N MET A 171 -2.09 6.76 30.21
CA MET A 171 -1.35 6.79 28.94
C MET A 171 -0.59 5.49 28.74
N THR A 172 -0.28 5.16 27.51
CA THR A 172 0.71 4.12 27.22
C THR A 172 2.07 4.78 27.01
N VAL A 173 3.09 4.27 27.66
CA VAL A 173 4.49 4.67 27.46
C VAL A 173 5.28 3.51 26.85
N ALA A 174 6.29 3.84 26.07
CA ALA A 174 7.20 2.87 25.46
C ALA A 174 8.56 3.52 25.16
N GLU A 175 9.52 2.69 24.80
CA GLU A 175 10.77 3.11 24.16
C GLU A 175 10.66 2.80 22.65
N LEU A 176 10.77 3.81 21.80
CA LEU A 176 11.04 3.59 20.37
C LEU A 176 12.53 3.25 20.24
N THR A 177 12.85 2.12 19.62
CA THR A 177 14.22 1.63 19.49
C THR A 177 14.67 1.57 18.05
N LEU A 178 15.95 1.87 17.83
CA LEU A 178 16.66 1.68 16.57
C LEU A 178 17.89 0.79 16.84
N ASP A 179 17.92 -0.39 16.22
CA ASP A 179 19.03 -1.33 16.29
C ASP A 179 19.70 -1.47 14.94
N ARG A 180 21.01 -1.20 14.88
CA ARG A 180 21.79 -1.23 13.66
C ARG A 180 21.95 -2.64 13.12
N VAL A 181 21.72 -2.82 11.82
CA VAL A 181 22.00 -4.08 11.11
C VAL A 181 23.21 -3.89 10.19
N ALA A 182 23.07 -3.08 9.16
CA ALA A 182 24.14 -2.85 8.19
C ALA A 182 24.34 -1.36 7.83
N ALA A 183 23.52 -0.45 8.35
CA ALA A 183 23.68 0.97 8.09
C ALA A 183 25.05 1.48 8.56
N THR A 184 25.77 2.16 7.71
CA THR A 184 27.07 2.78 8.03
C THR A 184 26.95 4.26 8.38
N SER A 185 25.87 4.90 7.92
CA SER A 185 25.55 6.30 8.18
C SER A 185 24.74 6.47 9.46
N THR A 186 24.55 7.71 9.88
CA THR A 186 23.58 8.07 10.90
C THR A 186 22.16 7.83 10.36
N VAL A 187 21.33 7.16 11.14
CA VAL A 187 19.90 6.96 10.86
C VAL A 187 19.10 7.93 11.73
N ARG A 188 18.13 8.62 11.15
CA ARG A 188 17.27 9.57 11.86
C ARG A 188 15.80 9.25 11.65
N VAL A 189 15.00 9.42 12.71
CA VAL A 189 13.55 9.54 12.62
C VAL A 189 13.25 11.04 12.57
N VAL A 190 12.73 11.51 11.44
CA VAL A 190 12.48 12.95 11.21
C VAL A 190 11.01 13.31 11.40
N ALA A 191 10.09 12.35 11.27
CA ALA A 191 8.69 12.55 11.60
C ALA A 191 8.04 11.23 12.06
N ALA A 192 6.95 11.34 12.83
CA ALA A 192 6.13 10.22 13.27
C ALA A 192 4.64 10.59 13.14
N GLY A 193 3.87 9.72 12.50
CA GLY A 193 2.44 9.88 12.29
C GLY A 193 1.63 9.36 13.48
N ASN A 194 0.46 9.97 13.67
CA ASN A 194 -0.58 9.49 14.57
C ASN A 194 -1.44 8.43 13.86
N THR A 195 -2.21 7.67 14.66
CA THR A 195 -3.32 6.87 14.13
C THR A 195 -4.66 7.49 14.57
N ILE A 196 -5.79 6.91 14.18
CA ILE A 196 -7.08 7.42 14.62
C ILE A 196 -7.20 7.39 16.15
N PRO A 197 -6.95 6.23 16.84
CA PRO A 197 -7.10 6.18 18.28
C PRO A 197 -5.89 6.71 19.05
N PHE A 198 -4.73 6.86 18.43
CA PHE A 198 -3.49 7.19 19.13
C PHE A 198 -2.82 8.45 18.62
N THR A 199 -2.47 9.34 19.54
CA THR A 199 -1.50 10.42 19.33
C THR A 199 -0.15 10.00 19.89
N LEU A 200 0.86 9.92 19.03
CA LEU A 200 2.24 9.59 19.39
C LEU A 200 3.04 10.86 19.69
N ARG A 201 3.70 10.91 20.85
CA ARG A 201 4.51 12.04 21.30
C ARG A 201 5.88 11.60 21.78
N PHE A 202 6.85 12.49 21.64
CA PHE A 202 8.20 12.40 22.18
C PHE A 202 8.35 13.40 23.32
N PRO A 203 8.11 13.00 24.58
CA PRO A 203 7.98 13.93 25.71
C PRO A 203 9.26 14.70 26.04
N ASP A 204 10.41 14.12 25.71
CA ASP A 204 11.72 14.68 26.07
C ASP A 204 12.25 15.66 24.99
N LEU A 205 11.46 15.89 23.92
CA LEU A 205 11.83 16.77 22.82
C LEU A 205 10.98 18.05 22.79
N PRO A 206 11.55 19.16 22.28
CA PRO A 206 10.77 20.33 21.92
C PRO A 206 9.71 19.99 20.86
N ALA A 207 8.54 20.64 20.92
CA ALA A 207 7.41 20.37 20.04
C ALA A 207 7.74 20.52 18.52
N ALA A 208 8.75 21.32 18.17
CA ALA A 208 9.20 21.55 16.79
C ALA A 208 10.60 20.97 16.51
N SER A 209 10.96 19.88 17.17
CA SER A 209 12.25 19.24 16.90
C SER A 209 12.29 18.73 15.46
N PRO A 210 13.32 19.09 14.65
CA PRO A 210 13.49 18.60 13.28
C PRO A 210 13.93 17.13 13.21
N VAL A 211 14.39 16.57 14.33
CA VAL A 211 14.79 15.17 14.49
C VAL A 211 14.17 14.65 15.77
N LEU A 212 13.41 13.58 15.66
CA LEU A 212 12.74 12.93 16.80
C LEU A 212 13.64 11.93 17.49
N MET A 213 14.52 11.28 16.74
CA MET A 213 15.46 10.28 17.25
C MET A 213 16.63 10.12 16.28
N GLU A 214 17.81 9.84 16.80
CA GLU A 214 19.01 9.60 16.00
C GLU A 214 19.76 8.34 16.50
N LEU A 215 20.20 7.51 15.57
CA LEU A 215 21.18 6.45 15.76
C LEU A 215 22.48 6.89 15.07
N PRO A 216 23.43 7.48 15.79
CA PRO A 216 24.68 7.99 15.21
C PRO A 216 25.49 6.88 14.55
N SER A 217 26.28 7.20 13.52
CA SER A 217 27.23 6.26 12.93
C SER A 217 28.17 5.69 14.01
N GLY A 218 28.40 4.37 13.98
CA GLY A 218 29.21 3.67 14.98
C GLY A 218 28.53 3.35 16.30
N ARG A 219 27.25 3.70 16.46
CA ARG A 219 26.42 3.22 17.57
C ARG A 219 25.56 2.05 17.09
N GLU A 220 25.45 1.01 17.93
CA GLU A 220 24.65 -0.19 17.62
C GLU A 220 23.19 -0.03 17.98
N HIS A 221 22.89 0.79 19.01
CA HIS A 221 21.55 0.97 19.55
C HIS A 221 21.29 2.43 19.93
N SER A 222 20.05 2.85 19.78
CA SER A 222 19.50 4.09 20.30
C SER A 222 18.05 3.90 20.70
N SER A 223 17.59 4.60 21.74
CA SER A 223 16.17 4.61 22.14
C SER A 223 15.70 6.02 22.46
N ALA A 224 14.41 6.22 22.33
CA ALA A 224 13.71 7.44 22.73
C ALA A 224 12.38 7.11 23.41
N ARG A 225 12.12 7.74 24.56
CA ARG A 225 10.84 7.59 25.22
C ARG A 225 9.72 8.15 24.35
N VAL A 226 8.63 7.40 24.22
CA VAL A 226 7.42 7.81 23.53
C VAL A 226 6.20 7.62 24.42
N ARG A 227 5.17 8.42 24.15
CA ARG A 227 3.86 8.34 24.81
C ARG A 227 2.77 8.22 23.75
N PHE A 228 1.81 7.37 24.05
CA PHE A 228 0.58 7.24 23.25
C PHE A 228 -0.57 7.73 24.14
N SER A 229 -1.14 8.83 23.74
CA SER A 229 -2.37 9.34 24.33
C SER A 229 -3.54 9.12 23.38
N GLU A 230 -4.73 9.44 23.87
CA GLU A 230 -5.94 9.46 23.07
C GLU A 230 -5.80 10.40 21.85
N GLY A 231 -6.19 9.87 20.68
CA GLY A 231 -6.32 10.64 19.44
C GLY A 231 -7.76 11.14 19.29
N ARG A 232 -8.59 10.35 18.59
CA ARG A 232 -10.02 10.62 18.48
C ARG A 232 -10.80 9.75 19.46
N CYS A 233 -11.70 10.37 20.22
CA CYS A 233 -12.53 9.68 21.23
C CYS A 233 -13.95 9.35 20.73
N ASP A 234 -14.31 9.72 19.48
CA ASP A 234 -15.62 9.34 18.99
C ASP A 234 -15.69 7.84 18.71
N ALA A 235 -16.68 7.16 19.29
CA ALA A 235 -16.82 5.72 19.22
C ALA A 235 -16.94 5.19 17.79
N HIS A 236 -17.51 5.97 16.86
CA HIS A 236 -17.66 5.60 15.47
C HIS A 236 -16.32 5.55 14.75
N ALA A 237 -15.49 6.60 14.88
CA ALA A 237 -14.16 6.63 14.26
C ALA A 237 -13.26 5.52 14.80
N VAL A 238 -13.34 5.21 16.09
CA VAL A 238 -12.56 4.12 16.71
C VAL A 238 -13.03 2.76 16.17
N ALA A 239 -14.35 2.54 16.09
CA ALA A 239 -14.91 1.28 15.58
C ALA A 239 -14.62 1.03 14.09
N GLU A 240 -14.56 2.09 13.28
CA GLU A 240 -14.25 2.00 11.86
C GLU A 240 -12.76 1.95 11.54
N THR A 241 -11.91 2.13 12.54
CA THR A 241 -10.47 2.07 12.36
C THR A 241 -10.02 0.65 12.00
N LYS A 242 -9.40 0.50 10.81
CA LYS A 242 -8.90 -0.80 10.33
C LYS A 242 -7.43 -1.04 10.65
N GLN A 243 -6.70 0.00 10.99
CA GLN A 243 -5.24 -0.04 11.20
C GLN A 243 -4.82 0.80 12.43
N PRO A 244 -5.35 0.50 13.64
CA PRO A 244 -5.15 1.35 14.81
C PRO A 244 -3.69 1.46 15.27
N PHE A 245 -2.86 0.46 14.95
CA PHE A 245 -1.49 0.35 15.45
C PHE A 245 -0.41 0.60 14.38
N ARG A 246 -0.76 1.10 13.20
CA ARG A 246 0.21 1.36 12.12
C ARG A 246 0.74 2.78 12.20
N PHE A 247 1.82 2.97 12.95
CA PHE A 247 2.51 4.26 13.07
C PHE A 247 3.49 4.42 11.91
N VAL A 248 3.31 5.47 11.12
CA VAL A 248 4.20 5.78 10.00
C VAL A 248 5.33 6.67 10.51
N LEU A 249 6.56 6.21 10.37
CA LEU A 249 7.77 6.99 10.62
C LEU A 249 8.35 7.47 9.28
N GLN A 250 8.89 8.68 9.27
CA GLN A 250 9.75 9.16 8.19
C GLN A 250 11.20 9.06 8.64
N LEU A 251 12.02 8.39 7.84
CA LEU A 251 13.40 8.06 8.16
C LEU A 251 14.35 8.72 7.15
N ASP A 252 15.46 9.26 7.65
CA ASP A 252 16.65 9.58 6.86
C ASP A 252 17.71 8.51 7.17
N LEU A 253 18.11 7.74 6.16
CA LEU A 253 19.16 6.72 6.26
C LEU A 253 20.56 7.27 5.96
N GLY A 254 20.70 8.58 5.83
CA GLY A 254 21.94 9.27 5.48
C GLY A 254 22.19 9.35 3.97
N ASP A 255 21.19 9.09 3.15
CA ASP A 255 21.23 9.16 1.69
C ASP A 255 20.52 10.41 1.13
N GLY A 256 19.91 11.21 2.00
CA GLY A 256 19.18 12.42 1.63
C GLY A 256 17.79 12.16 1.03
N VAL A 257 17.26 10.95 1.21
CA VAL A 257 15.91 10.55 0.80
C VAL A 257 15.07 10.27 2.04
N ASP A 258 13.81 10.74 2.03
CA ASP A 258 12.87 10.43 3.08
C ASP A 258 12.22 9.06 2.80
N HIS A 259 12.43 8.12 3.70
CA HIS A 259 11.88 6.77 3.64
C HIS A 259 10.69 6.61 4.60
N SER A 260 9.60 6.01 4.11
CA SER A 260 8.45 5.72 4.95
C SER A 260 8.52 4.30 5.53
N TYR A 261 8.43 4.19 6.85
CA TYR A 261 8.41 2.91 7.55
C TYR A 261 7.22 2.80 8.49
N VAL A 262 6.55 1.65 8.49
CA VAL A 262 5.45 1.37 9.40
C VAL A 262 5.96 0.53 10.55
N VAL A 263 5.91 1.09 11.76
CA VAL A 263 6.19 0.36 13.01
C VAL A 263 4.87 0.04 13.73
N GLN A 264 4.82 -1.11 14.38
CA GLN A 264 3.66 -1.56 15.16
C GLN A 264 4.15 -2.10 16.51
N PRO A 265 3.42 -1.84 17.60
CA PRO A 265 3.67 -2.52 18.86
C PRO A 265 3.35 -4.02 18.74
N ASP A 266 3.98 -4.83 19.60
CA ASP A 266 3.73 -6.26 19.66
C ASP A 266 2.20 -6.53 19.78
N PRO A 267 1.63 -7.47 19.02
CA PRO A 267 0.21 -7.81 19.11
C PRO A 267 -0.27 -8.15 20.52
N ALA A 268 0.61 -8.69 21.38
CA ALA A 268 0.26 -9.03 22.76
C ALA A 268 -0.09 -7.81 23.64
N VAL A 269 0.50 -6.63 23.37
CA VAL A 269 0.24 -5.40 24.15
C VAL A 269 -0.87 -4.52 23.55
N GLN A 270 -1.27 -4.76 22.33
CA GLN A 270 -2.27 -3.95 21.62
C GLN A 270 -3.63 -3.85 22.33
N PRO A 271 -4.19 -4.93 22.94
CA PRO A 271 -5.45 -4.83 23.68
C PRO A 271 -5.36 -3.88 24.89
N GLU A 272 -4.24 -3.89 25.62
CA GLU A 272 -4.03 -3.00 26.77
C GLU A 272 -3.87 -1.54 26.32
N MET A 273 -3.21 -1.29 25.20
CA MET A 273 -3.12 0.04 24.62
C MET A 273 -4.49 0.60 24.25
N LEU A 274 -5.38 -0.20 23.65
CA LEU A 274 -6.76 0.23 23.36
C LEU A 274 -7.58 0.50 24.63
N ALA A 275 -7.43 -0.34 25.65
CA ALA A 275 -8.08 -0.12 26.94
C ALA A 275 -7.61 1.19 27.58
N THR A 276 -6.31 1.47 27.54
CA THR A 276 -5.72 2.72 28.06
C THR A 276 -6.30 3.96 27.35
N VAL A 277 -6.44 3.92 26.02
CA VAL A 277 -7.07 5.01 25.27
C VAL A 277 -8.55 5.17 25.62
N ALA A 278 -9.29 4.06 25.76
CA ALA A 278 -10.69 4.11 26.15
C ALA A 278 -10.87 4.78 27.53
N ASP A 279 -10.01 4.45 28.50
CA ASP A 279 -10.01 5.07 29.83
C ASP A 279 -9.63 6.56 29.75
N GLY A 280 -8.66 6.93 28.90
CA GLY A 280 -8.28 8.32 28.65
C GLY A 280 -9.43 9.13 28.05
N CYS A 281 -10.15 8.58 27.09
CA CYS A 281 -11.34 9.18 26.51
C CYS A 281 -12.46 9.36 27.54
N ALA A 282 -12.70 8.37 28.42
CA ALA A 282 -13.69 8.47 29.49
C ALA A 282 -13.33 9.56 30.52
N ALA A 283 -12.05 9.73 30.82
CA ALA A 283 -11.57 10.82 31.69
C ALA A 283 -11.79 12.19 31.05
N LEU A 284 -11.54 12.36 29.75
CA LEU A 284 -11.81 13.62 29.04
C LEU A 284 -13.29 13.97 28.98
N ASP A 285 -14.18 12.99 28.85
CA ASP A 285 -15.64 13.20 28.87
C ASP A 285 -16.10 13.65 30.24
N ALA A 286 -15.58 13.00 31.31
CA ALA A 286 -15.89 13.38 32.71
C ALA A 286 -15.44 14.81 33.05
N ASP A 287 -14.33 15.28 32.51
CA ASP A 287 -13.80 16.63 32.69
C ASP A 287 -14.52 17.70 31.81
N GLY A 288 -15.46 17.29 30.94
CA GLY A 288 -16.17 18.16 30.00
C GLY A 288 -15.27 18.78 28.91
N THR A 289 -14.12 18.20 28.66
CA THR A 289 -13.17 18.66 27.63
C THR A 289 -13.47 18.12 26.22
N LEU A 290 -14.31 17.10 26.12
CA LEU A 290 -14.86 16.66 24.81
C LEU A 290 -16.01 17.64 24.45
N THR A 291 -15.70 18.64 23.61
CA THR A 291 -16.76 19.41 22.95
C THR A 291 -17.45 18.52 21.94
N SER A 292 -18.77 18.42 22.04
CA SER A 292 -19.64 17.68 21.13
C SER A 292 -19.82 18.41 19.78
N ASP A 293 -18.71 18.76 19.12
CA ASP A 293 -18.75 19.27 17.74
C ASP A 293 -18.57 18.09 16.79
N GLY A 294 -19.76 17.58 16.35
CA GLY A 294 -19.96 16.48 15.44
C GLY A 294 -19.74 16.78 13.97
#